data_e88542fa36f82dc0871bf1912d71f138
#
_entry.id   e88542fa36f82dc0871bf1912d71f138
#
_cell.length_a   1.000
_cell.length_b   1.000
_cell.length_c   1.000
_cell.angle_alpha   90.00
_cell.angle_beta   90.00
_cell.angle_gamma   90.00
#
_symmetry.space_group_name_H-M   'P 1'
#
loop_
_entity.id
_entity.type
_entity.pdbx_description
1 polymer ?
#
loop_
_entity_poly.entity_id
_entity_poly.type
_entity_poly.pdbx_seq_one_letter_code
_entity_poly.pdbx_strand_id
1 'polypeptide(L)'
;MNLNPSELDDLLAAWAFGALDPVERAAIDRLVASDPSVADKAHELQRTVAALDTDLLAPPPTGLAGRILAEANARPPVLAQPSLPLDLLAHQIDALGELLDHLEPADWNRPAHPYDWNVRGLVAHLLVIEQYTAGVLGLEADGPVGDGHLQMGAEQIAAWVDDPSPSLADAWRDRAEHTVEALRSGQGPEPDTEVGFHEWSFSVDGLLIVRAFEMWTHADDIRRATGRPMWTPSPSDLRAMSAFSVSTLPSLMAGVAPDALHNARVVLTGEGGGTFNLGDRATDSPSRQLTLVTDVVDYCHRVAGRVEPEDLDFTAEGDLDLARQLLDVASAFAV
;
A
#
# COMPACT_ATOMS: atom_id res chain seq x y z
N MET A 1 1.34 38.51 25.57
CA MET A 1 2.41 37.72 24.96
C MET A 1 3.49 38.70 24.56
N ASN A 2 4.72 38.63 25.14
CA ASN A 2 5.84 39.46 24.67
C ASN A 2 6.52 38.73 23.52
N LEU A 3 6.03 38.96 22.32
CA LEU A 3 6.64 38.42 21.10
C LEU A 3 7.72 39.39 20.61
N ASN A 4 8.84 38.85 20.16
CA ASN A 4 9.78 39.69 19.42
C ASN A 4 9.23 39.90 17.97
N PRO A 5 9.72 40.91 17.23
CA PRO A 5 9.19 41.24 15.91
C PRO A 5 9.22 40.07 14.90
N SER A 6 10.24 39.21 14.96
CA SER A 6 10.36 38.04 14.06
C SER A 6 9.34 36.96 14.40
N GLU A 7 9.13 36.66 15.67
CA GLU A 7 8.11 35.70 16.12
C GLU A 7 6.70 36.15 15.76
N LEU A 8 6.43 37.47 15.82
CA LEU A 8 5.15 38.01 15.41
C LEU A 8 4.94 37.87 13.90
N ASP A 9 5.97 38.07 13.08
CA ASP A 9 5.93 37.95 11.65
C ASP A 9 5.63 36.51 11.22
N ASP A 10 6.28 35.52 11.85
CA ASP A 10 6.05 34.09 11.60
C ASP A 10 4.63 33.69 11.98
N LEU A 11 4.11 34.16 13.12
CA LEU A 11 2.74 33.86 13.56
C LEU A 11 1.69 34.55 12.66
N LEU A 12 1.94 35.77 12.17
CA LEU A 12 1.05 36.44 11.24
C LEU A 12 1.02 35.74 9.88
N ALA A 13 2.16 35.22 9.41
CA ALA A 13 2.22 34.41 8.21
C ALA A 13 1.40 33.10 8.38
N ALA A 14 1.65 32.37 9.46
CA ALA A 14 0.89 31.14 9.79
C ALA A 14 -0.63 31.43 9.97
N TRP A 15 -0.99 32.56 10.56
CA TRP A 15 -2.36 33.02 10.70
C TRP A 15 -3.03 33.25 9.33
N ALA A 16 -2.33 33.91 8.41
CA ALA A 16 -2.84 34.17 7.06
C ALA A 16 -3.10 32.88 6.26
N PHE A 17 -2.27 31.86 6.45
CA PHE A 17 -2.46 30.51 5.86
C PHE A 17 -3.43 29.61 6.63
N GLY A 18 -3.97 30.05 7.77
CA GLY A 18 -4.86 29.21 8.59
C GLY A 18 -4.15 28.07 9.34
N ALA A 19 -2.84 28.14 9.49
CA ALA A 19 -1.97 27.08 10.04
C ALA A 19 -1.70 27.20 11.55
N LEU A 20 -2.36 28.13 12.28
CA LEU A 20 -2.24 28.26 13.73
C LEU A 20 -3.16 27.31 14.48
N ASP A 21 -2.72 26.86 15.65
CA ASP A 21 -3.60 26.19 16.58
C ASP A 21 -4.71 27.13 17.12
N PRO A 22 -5.81 26.60 17.70
CA PRO A 22 -6.92 27.44 18.17
C PRO A 22 -6.55 28.47 19.23
N VAL A 23 -5.55 28.21 20.07
CA VAL A 23 -5.12 29.11 21.16
C VAL A 23 -4.27 30.25 20.60
N GLU A 24 -3.33 29.91 19.73
CA GLU A 24 -2.50 30.85 19.00
C GLU A 24 -3.34 31.77 18.12
N ARG A 25 -4.29 31.16 17.36
CA ARG A 25 -5.22 31.91 16.51
C ARG A 25 -6.01 32.96 17.30
N ALA A 26 -6.62 32.55 18.44
CA ALA A 26 -7.37 33.49 19.28
C ALA A 26 -6.50 34.60 19.89
N ALA A 27 -5.21 34.33 20.09
CA ALA A 27 -4.25 35.34 20.58
C ALA A 27 -3.89 36.35 19.48
N ILE A 28 -3.62 35.88 18.26
CA ILE A 28 -3.32 36.72 17.09
C ILE A 28 -4.57 37.52 16.67
N ASP A 29 -5.77 36.93 16.66
CA ASP A 29 -7.01 37.66 16.37
C ASP A 29 -7.24 38.84 17.29
N ARG A 30 -6.94 38.70 18.59
CA ARG A 30 -7.01 39.79 19.53
C ARG A 30 -5.96 40.87 19.26
N LEU A 31 -4.76 40.50 18.87
CA LEU A 31 -3.68 41.44 18.57
C LEU A 31 -4.01 42.23 17.29
N VAL A 32 -4.48 41.56 16.24
CA VAL A 32 -4.94 42.19 15.00
C VAL A 32 -6.10 43.14 15.26
N ALA A 33 -7.02 42.80 16.18
CA ALA A 33 -8.13 43.70 16.53
C ALA A 33 -7.72 44.92 17.38
N SER A 34 -6.60 44.88 18.11
CA SER A 34 -6.18 45.91 19.04
C SER A 34 -5.05 46.82 18.54
N ASP A 35 -4.27 46.38 17.54
CA ASP A 35 -3.12 47.15 17.03
C ASP A 35 -3.26 47.36 15.50
N PRO A 36 -3.48 48.63 15.06
CA PRO A 36 -3.63 48.96 13.66
C PRO A 36 -2.42 48.56 12.78
N SER A 37 -1.19 48.61 13.33
CA SER A 37 0.01 48.29 12.56
C SER A 37 0.11 46.77 12.30
N VAL A 38 -0.35 45.97 13.25
CA VAL A 38 -0.45 44.52 13.11
C VAL A 38 -1.58 44.14 12.15
N ALA A 39 -2.71 44.86 12.22
CA ALA A 39 -3.84 44.68 11.31
C ALA A 39 -3.46 44.97 9.84
N ASP A 40 -2.74 46.02 9.56
CA ASP A 40 -2.27 46.37 8.22
C ASP A 40 -1.38 45.25 7.65
N LYS A 41 -0.45 44.75 8.43
CA LYS A 41 0.46 43.67 8.05
C LYS A 41 -0.28 42.35 7.85
N ALA A 42 -1.21 42.02 8.73
CA ALA A 42 -2.07 40.85 8.61
C ALA A 42 -2.90 40.88 7.32
N HIS A 43 -3.49 42.02 6.97
CA HIS A 43 -4.25 42.23 5.74
C HIS A 43 -3.37 42.15 4.49
N GLU A 44 -2.12 42.59 4.54
CA GLU A 44 -1.16 42.46 3.43
C GLU A 44 -0.82 40.99 3.19
N LEU A 45 -0.55 40.22 4.25
CA LEU A 45 -0.29 38.78 4.15
C LEU A 45 -1.51 38.03 3.62
N GLN A 46 -2.72 38.34 4.11
CA GLN A 46 -3.96 37.71 3.57
C GLN A 46 -4.18 37.99 2.08
N ARG A 47 -3.88 39.24 1.62
CA ARG A 47 -3.96 39.56 0.18
C ARG A 47 -2.94 38.74 -0.63
N THR A 48 -1.75 38.56 -0.08
CA THR A 48 -0.71 37.72 -0.73
C THR A 48 -1.15 36.26 -0.81
N VAL A 49 -1.69 35.71 0.28
CA VAL A 49 -2.24 34.32 0.30
C VAL A 49 -3.42 34.20 -0.67
N ALA A 50 -4.34 35.17 -0.69
CA ALA A 50 -5.47 35.17 -1.61
C ALA A 50 -5.03 35.26 -3.10
N ALA A 51 -3.92 35.97 -3.39
CA ALA A 51 -3.35 36.01 -4.73
C ALA A 51 -2.74 34.65 -5.13
N LEU A 52 -2.05 33.98 -4.20
CA LEU A 52 -1.53 32.62 -4.40
C LEU A 52 -2.67 31.62 -4.60
N ASP A 53 -3.73 31.70 -3.79
CA ASP A 53 -4.93 30.86 -3.89
C ASP A 53 -5.63 31.04 -5.26
N THR A 54 -5.69 32.25 -5.78
CA THR A 54 -6.33 32.52 -7.07
C THR A 54 -5.56 31.91 -8.26
N ASP A 55 -4.23 31.84 -8.17
CA ASP A 55 -3.39 31.23 -9.20
C ASP A 55 -3.33 29.69 -9.06
N LEU A 56 -3.46 29.16 -7.83
CA LEU A 56 -3.49 27.70 -7.56
C LEU A 56 -4.88 27.09 -7.78
N LEU A 57 -5.95 27.88 -7.66
CA LEU A 57 -7.34 27.43 -7.84
C LEU A 57 -7.89 27.74 -9.25
N ALA A 58 -7.07 28.17 -10.19
CA ALA A 58 -7.52 28.22 -11.57
C ALA A 58 -7.97 26.80 -11.97
N PRO A 59 -9.26 26.60 -12.34
CA PRO A 59 -9.74 25.29 -12.71
C PRO A 59 -8.84 24.76 -13.84
N PRO A 60 -8.46 23.49 -13.80
CA PRO A 60 -7.60 22.91 -14.82
C PRO A 60 -8.24 23.17 -16.21
N PRO A 61 -7.45 23.44 -17.24
CA PRO A 61 -7.98 23.71 -18.56
C PRO A 61 -9.00 22.67 -19.00
N THR A 62 -10.14 23.10 -19.51
CA THR A 62 -11.19 22.20 -20.00
C THR A 62 -10.58 21.12 -20.90
N GLY A 63 -10.82 19.86 -20.59
CA GLY A 63 -10.28 18.70 -21.30
C GLY A 63 -8.85 18.29 -20.91
N LEU A 64 -8.23 18.89 -19.87
CA LEU A 64 -6.91 18.46 -19.40
C LEU A 64 -6.93 17.01 -18.93
N ALA A 65 -7.92 16.60 -18.15
CA ALA A 65 -8.10 15.21 -17.74
C ALA A 65 -8.23 14.26 -18.94
N GLY A 66 -9.04 14.61 -19.92
CA GLY A 66 -9.17 13.85 -21.16
C GLY A 66 -7.87 13.79 -21.98
N ARG A 67 -7.05 14.85 -21.98
CA ARG A 67 -5.73 14.84 -22.63
C ARG A 67 -4.73 14.00 -21.88
N ILE A 68 -4.70 14.07 -20.55
CA ILE A 68 -3.84 13.23 -19.71
C ILE A 68 -4.20 11.76 -19.91
N LEU A 69 -5.48 11.43 -19.87
CA LEU A 69 -5.97 10.07 -20.12
C LEU A 69 -5.67 9.61 -21.56
N ALA A 70 -5.86 10.47 -22.56
CA ALA A 70 -5.53 10.16 -23.94
C ALA A 70 -4.02 9.95 -24.13
N GLU A 71 -3.17 10.74 -23.48
CA GLU A 71 -1.72 10.62 -23.53
C GLU A 71 -1.22 9.41 -22.75
N ALA A 72 -1.79 9.12 -21.59
CA ALA A 72 -1.54 7.89 -20.83
C ALA A 72 -1.96 6.64 -21.61
N ASN A 73 -3.06 6.71 -22.36
CA ASN A 73 -3.50 5.62 -23.23
C ASN A 73 -2.69 5.51 -24.55
N ALA A 74 -2.11 6.61 -25.04
CA ALA A 74 -1.34 6.66 -26.28
C ALA A 74 0.14 6.29 -26.11
N ARG A 75 0.67 6.45 -24.91
CA ARG A 75 1.98 5.91 -24.56
C ARG A 75 1.76 4.55 -23.90
N PRO A 76 1.93 3.42 -24.65
CA PRO A 76 2.01 2.17 -23.94
C PRO A 76 3.15 2.34 -22.94
N PRO A 77 2.91 2.12 -21.63
CA PRO A 77 4.01 2.08 -20.68
C PRO A 77 5.05 1.13 -21.25
N VAL A 78 6.33 1.45 -21.09
CA VAL A 78 7.37 0.44 -21.25
C VAL A 78 7.08 -0.58 -20.14
N LEU A 79 6.27 -1.58 -20.50
CA LEU A 79 5.79 -2.57 -19.54
C LEU A 79 7.03 -3.33 -19.09
N ALA A 80 7.42 -3.13 -17.85
CA ALA A 80 8.35 -4.04 -17.22
C ALA A 80 7.77 -5.45 -17.39
N GLN A 81 8.60 -6.40 -17.80
CA GLN A 81 8.19 -7.79 -17.75
C GLN A 81 7.95 -8.15 -16.29
N PRO A 82 6.84 -8.81 -15.93
CA PRO A 82 6.62 -9.22 -14.56
C PRO A 82 7.71 -10.20 -14.12
N SER A 83 8.16 -10.07 -12.89
CA SER A 83 9.03 -11.07 -12.27
C SER A 83 8.30 -12.42 -12.22
N LEU A 84 9.04 -13.51 -12.34
CA LEU A 84 8.48 -14.84 -12.05
C LEU A 84 8.11 -14.88 -10.55
N PRO A 85 7.01 -15.56 -10.17
CA PRO A 85 6.52 -15.57 -8.79
C PRO A 85 7.56 -16.00 -7.75
N LEU A 86 8.36 -17.01 -8.08
CA LEU A 86 9.40 -17.48 -7.17
C LEU A 86 10.58 -16.49 -7.06
N ASP A 87 10.93 -15.79 -8.12
CA ASP A 87 11.97 -14.76 -8.09
C ASP A 87 11.46 -13.52 -7.36
N LEU A 88 10.20 -13.14 -7.57
CA LEU A 88 9.54 -12.07 -6.82
C LEU A 88 9.61 -12.34 -5.31
N LEU A 89 9.21 -13.55 -4.88
CA LEU A 89 9.28 -13.94 -3.47
C LEU A 89 10.71 -13.84 -2.93
N ALA A 90 11.69 -14.38 -3.66
CA ALA A 90 13.10 -14.29 -3.26
C ALA A 90 13.58 -12.84 -3.10
N HIS A 91 13.21 -11.93 -4.02
CA HIS A 91 13.57 -10.52 -3.92
C HIS A 91 13.00 -9.86 -2.66
N GLN A 92 11.76 -10.23 -2.25
CA GLN A 92 11.17 -9.67 -1.05
C GLN A 92 11.81 -10.25 0.22
N ILE A 93 12.19 -11.53 0.21
CA ILE A 93 12.97 -12.17 1.30
C ILE A 93 14.30 -11.44 1.49
N ASP A 94 15.04 -11.21 0.40
CA ASP A 94 16.31 -10.49 0.44
C ASP A 94 16.14 -9.07 1.00
N ALA A 95 15.14 -8.32 0.51
CA ALA A 95 14.89 -6.94 0.91
C ALA A 95 14.45 -6.80 2.37
N LEU A 96 13.62 -7.74 2.86
CA LEU A 96 13.23 -7.77 4.28
C LEU A 96 14.40 -8.25 5.16
N GLY A 97 15.16 -9.26 4.71
CA GLY A 97 16.35 -9.72 5.41
C GLY A 97 17.37 -8.61 5.61
N GLU A 98 17.67 -7.84 4.57
CA GLU A 98 18.52 -6.66 4.65
C GLU A 98 17.97 -5.61 5.65
N LEU A 99 16.68 -5.37 5.65
CA LEU A 99 16.06 -4.47 6.63
C LEU A 99 16.27 -4.95 8.07
N LEU A 100 16.03 -6.23 8.32
CA LEU A 100 16.15 -6.82 9.67
C LEU A 100 17.60 -6.78 10.18
N ASP A 101 18.59 -6.99 9.33
CA ASP A 101 20.02 -6.90 9.65
C ASP A 101 20.45 -5.50 10.12
N HIS A 102 19.72 -4.48 9.71
CA HIS A 102 20.00 -3.08 10.07
C HIS A 102 19.17 -2.55 11.24
N LEU A 103 18.36 -3.40 11.90
CA LEU A 103 17.59 -3.00 13.07
C LEU A 103 18.47 -2.93 14.31
N GLU A 104 18.34 -1.82 15.04
CA GLU A 104 18.94 -1.70 16.37
C GLU A 104 18.11 -2.44 17.41
N PRO A 105 18.70 -2.88 18.54
CA PRO A 105 17.95 -3.61 19.58
C PRO A 105 16.69 -2.88 20.08
N ALA A 106 16.69 -1.54 20.08
CA ALA A 106 15.55 -0.74 20.50
C ALA A 106 14.40 -0.75 19.46
N ASP A 107 14.71 -0.95 18.16
CA ASP A 107 13.74 -0.96 17.08
C ASP A 107 12.75 -2.13 17.20
N TRP A 108 13.21 -3.26 17.69
CA TRP A 108 12.40 -4.47 17.87
C TRP A 108 11.20 -4.31 18.81
N ASN A 109 11.23 -3.31 19.70
CA ASN A 109 10.16 -3.02 20.63
C ASN A 109 9.24 -1.87 20.18
N ARG A 110 9.48 -1.29 19.01
CA ARG A 110 8.64 -0.20 18.49
C ARG A 110 7.30 -0.73 18.02
N PRO A 111 6.17 -0.04 18.34
CA PRO A 111 4.86 -0.42 17.84
C PRO A 111 4.83 -0.45 16.31
N ALA A 112 4.28 -1.50 15.73
CA ALA A 112 4.16 -1.71 14.28
C ALA A 112 2.69 -1.68 13.86
N HIS A 113 2.19 -0.51 13.48
CA HIS A 113 0.82 -0.35 12.98
C HIS A 113 0.63 -1.00 11.60
N PRO A 114 -0.58 -1.46 11.27
CA PRO A 114 -1.85 -1.26 11.98
C PRO A 114 -2.16 -2.26 13.10
N TYR A 115 -1.28 -3.19 13.39
CA TYR A 115 -1.48 -4.24 14.39
C TYR A 115 -1.15 -3.77 15.81
N ASP A 116 -1.70 -4.46 16.81
CA ASP A 116 -1.33 -4.28 18.22
C ASP A 116 0.01 -4.99 18.56
N TRP A 117 0.88 -5.13 17.58
CA TRP A 117 2.19 -5.77 17.73
C TRP A 117 3.30 -4.71 17.70
N ASN A 118 4.44 -5.08 18.26
CA ASN A 118 5.70 -4.42 17.99
C ASN A 118 6.40 -5.09 16.79
N VAL A 119 7.53 -4.54 16.35
CA VAL A 119 8.32 -5.08 15.25
C VAL A 119 8.66 -6.56 15.47
N ARG A 120 9.01 -6.96 16.70
CA ARG A 120 9.28 -8.35 17.04
C ARG A 120 8.07 -9.26 16.79
N GLY A 121 6.90 -8.85 17.26
CA GLY A 121 5.65 -9.58 17.03
C GLY A 121 5.31 -9.71 15.54
N LEU A 122 5.59 -8.67 14.76
CA LEU A 122 5.38 -8.70 13.33
C LEU A 122 6.33 -9.69 12.62
N VAL A 123 7.60 -9.72 12.98
CA VAL A 123 8.56 -10.70 12.41
C VAL A 123 8.23 -12.13 12.87
N ALA A 124 7.76 -12.31 14.12
CA ALA A 124 7.28 -13.61 14.59
C ALA A 124 6.04 -14.08 13.81
N HIS A 125 5.11 -13.17 13.50
CA HIS A 125 3.98 -13.46 12.61
C HIS A 125 4.48 -13.92 11.23
N LEU A 126 5.42 -13.23 10.62
CA LEU A 126 6.00 -13.62 9.33
C LEU A 126 6.63 -15.02 9.39
N LEU A 127 7.36 -15.37 10.46
CA LEU A 127 7.90 -16.72 10.63
C LEU A 127 6.80 -17.79 10.67
N VAL A 128 5.70 -17.52 11.40
CA VAL A 128 4.56 -18.45 11.48
C VAL A 128 3.91 -18.65 10.10
N ILE A 129 3.73 -17.56 9.34
CA ILE A 129 3.16 -17.65 8.01
C ILE A 129 4.09 -18.40 7.04
N GLU A 130 5.42 -18.25 7.14
CA GLU A 130 6.35 -19.04 6.35
C GLU A 130 6.26 -20.55 6.68
N GLN A 131 6.14 -20.92 7.97
CA GLN A 131 5.92 -22.30 8.38
C GLN A 131 4.60 -22.84 7.81
N TYR A 132 3.52 -22.05 7.89
CA TYR A 132 2.23 -22.42 7.33
C TYR A 132 2.29 -22.61 5.81
N THR A 133 2.94 -21.66 5.10
CA THR A 133 3.17 -21.73 3.66
C THR A 133 3.92 -23.01 3.26
N ALA A 134 5.00 -23.34 3.96
CA ALA A 134 5.76 -24.57 3.70
C ALA A 134 4.89 -25.82 3.91
N GLY A 135 4.04 -25.84 4.95
CA GLY A 135 3.09 -26.92 5.21
C GLY A 135 2.05 -27.06 4.09
N VAL A 136 1.46 -25.95 3.60
CA VAL A 136 0.50 -25.93 2.48
C VAL A 136 1.14 -26.45 1.20
N LEU A 137 2.41 -26.13 0.97
CA LEU A 137 3.17 -26.59 -0.18
C LEU A 137 3.71 -28.02 -0.04
N GLY A 138 3.44 -28.69 1.10
CA GLY A 138 3.90 -30.04 1.35
C GLY A 138 5.42 -30.19 1.49
N LEU A 139 6.12 -29.10 1.79
CA LEU A 139 7.58 -29.06 1.94
C LEU A 139 8.05 -29.54 3.32
N GLU A 140 7.13 -29.62 4.29
CA GLU A 140 7.39 -30.09 5.65
C GLU A 140 6.29 -31.01 6.18
N ALA A 141 6.71 -32.05 6.93
CA ALA A 141 5.78 -33.00 7.53
C ALA A 141 5.14 -32.49 8.83
N ASP A 142 5.73 -31.52 9.51
CA ASP A 142 5.39 -31.07 10.85
C ASP A 142 4.89 -29.60 10.93
N GLY A 143 4.62 -28.98 9.78
CA GLY A 143 4.06 -27.63 9.74
C GLY A 143 2.60 -27.59 10.20
N PRO A 144 2.11 -26.45 10.72
CA PRO A 144 0.70 -26.29 11.05
C PRO A 144 -0.14 -26.44 9.76
N VAL A 145 -0.99 -27.47 9.72
CA VAL A 145 -1.91 -27.72 8.62
C VAL A 145 -3.32 -27.34 9.05
N GLY A 146 -3.95 -26.37 8.37
CA GLY A 146 -5.36 -26.01 8.57
C GLY A 146 -5.63 -24.64 9.20
N ASP A 147 -6.90 -24.33 9.45
CA ASP A 147 -7.43 -23.04 9.87
C ASP A 147 -6.92 -22.51 11.25
N GLY A 148 -6.12 -23.28 11.93
CA GLY A 148 -5.61 -22.96 13.26
C GLY A 148 -4.41 -21.99 13.29
N HIS A 149 -3.89 -21.52 12.14
CA HIS A 149 -2.65 -20.73 12.09
C HIS A 149 -2.78 -19.38 12.82
N LEU A 150 -3.94 -18.72 12.83
CA LEU A 150 -4.15 -17.47 13.59
C LEU A 150 -4.11 -17.73 15.11
N GLN A 151 -4.66 -18.85 15.59
CA GLN A 151 -4.59 -19.24 17.02
C GLN A 151 -3.19 -19.73 17.39
N MET A 152 -2.60 -20.60 16.58
CA MET A 152 -1.22 -21.06 16.78
C MET A 152 -0.23 -19.92 16.60
N GLY A 153 -0.51 -18.98 15.71
CA GLY A 153 0.26 -17.76 15.51
C GLY A 153 0.37 -16.94 16.79
N ALA A 154 -0.72 -16.72 17.51
CA ALA A 154 -0.72 -15.97 18.76
C ALA A 154 0.15 -16.63 19.84
N GLU A 155 0.08 -17.95 19.98
CA GLU A 155 0.91 -18.69 20.94
C GLU A 155 2.39 -18.68 20.54
N GLN A 156 2.70 -18.87 19.26
CA GLN A 156 4.07 -18.84 18.75
C GLN A 156 4.67 -17.43 18.81
N ILE A 157 3.88 -16.41 18.45
CA ILE A 157 4.29 -15.00 18.60
C ILE A 157 4.61 -14.72 20.06
N ALA A 158 3.76 -15.17 21.00
CA ALA A 158 4.00 -15.01 22.44
C ALA A 158 5.30 -15.72 22.90
N ALA A 159 5.64 -16.87 22.32
CA ALA A 159 6.88 -17.60 22.64
C ALA A 159 8.14 -16.81 22.21
N TRP A 160 8.06 -15.95 21.21
CA TRP A 160 9.18 -15.13 20.73
C TRP A 160 9.30 -13.76 21.42
N VAL A 161 8.32 -13.37 22.25
CA VAL A 161 8.31 -12.03 22.87
C VAL A 161 9.56 -11.79 23.73
N ASP A 162 10.05 -12.84 24.41
CA ASP A 162 11.19 -12.76 25.33
C ASP A 162 12.52 -13.23 24.69
N ASP A 163 12.50 -13.65 23.43
CA ASP A 163 13.69 -14.20 22.76
C ASP A 163 14.58 -13.08 22.18
N PRO A 164 15.92 -13.30 22.10
CA PRO A 164 16.83 -12.37 21.44
C PRO A 164 16.43 -12.12 20.00
N SER A 165 16.30 -10.86 19.62
CA SER A 165 15.84 -10.44 18.30
C SER A 165 16.61 -11.03 17.11
N PRO A 166 17.95 -11.15 17.13
CA PRO A 166 18.71 -11.76 16.03
C PRO A 166 18.31 -13.21 15.73
N SER A 167 18.02 -14.00 16.76
CA SER A 167 17.59 -15.40 16.56
C SER A 167 16.27 -15.50 15.82
N LEU A 168 15.34 -14.57 16.05
CA LEU A 168 14.06 -14.55 15.34
C LEU A 168 14.22 -14.17 13.86
N ALA A 169 15.06 -13.18 13.55
CA ALA A 169 15.36 -12.80 12.16
C ALA A 169 16.01 -13.95 11.39
N ASP A 170 16.98 -14.64 12.02
CA ASP A 170 17.65 -15.79 11.42
C ASP A 170 16.65 -16.94 11.19
N ALA A 171 15.80 -17.26 12.18
CA ALA A 171 14.80 -18.31 12.05
C ALA A 171 13.79 -18.02 10.93
N TRP A 172 13.35 -16.76 10.78
CA TRP A 172 12.48 -16.36 9.68
C TRP A 172 13.19 -16.51 8.33
N ARG A 173 14.42 -15.99 8.21
CA ARG A 173 15.21 -16.04 6.97
C ARG A 173 15.47 -17.48 6.54
N ASP A 174 15.97 -18.31 7.45
CA ASP A 174 16.26 -19.72 7.17
C ASP A 174 15.02 -20.44 6.64
N ARG A 175 13.84 -20.15 7.21
CA ARG A 175 12.58 -20.75 6.79
C ARG A 175 12.17 -20.27 5.39
N ALA A 176 12.20 -18.98 5.14
CA ALA A 176 11.79 -18.37 3.88
C ALA A 176 12.71 -18.82 2.74
N GLU A 177 14.03 -18.78 2.94
CA GLU A 177 15.03 -19.24 1.97
C GLU A 177 14.90 -20.75 1.69
N HIS A 178 14.63 -21.57 2.72
CA HIS A 178 14.41 -23.00 2.54
C HIS A 178 13.20 -23.29 1.62
N THR A 179 12.10 -22.56 1.78
CA THR A 179 10.93 -22.68 0.92
C THR A 179 11.28 -22.38 -0.55
N VAL A 180 12.00 -21.27 -0.78
CA VAL A 180 12.44 -20.88 -2.14
C VAL A 180 13.38 -21.92 -2.75
N GLU A 181 14.36 -22.40 -2.00
CA GLU A 181 15.31 -23.41 -2.50
C GLU A 181 14.65 -24.76 -2.78
N ALA A 182 13.73 -25.19 -1.92
CA ALA A 182 12.96 -26.41 -2.13
C ALA A 182 12.15 -26.34 -3.45
N LEU A 183 11.45 -25.23 -3.69
CA LEU A 183 10.70 -25.03 -4.93
C LEU A 183 11.62 -24.93 -6.17
N ARG A 184 12.78 -24.24 -6.06
CA ARG A 184 13.77 -24.17 -7.14
C ARG A 184 14.35 -25.53 -7.51
N SER A 185 14.50 -26.41 -6.52
CA SER A 185 14.98 -27.78 -6.74
C SER A 185 13.91 -28.75 -7.21
N GLY A 186 12.69 -28.26 -7.48
CA GLY A 186 11.57 -29.06 -7.98
C GLY A 186 10.88 -29.90 -6.90
N GLN A 187 11.03 -29.49 -5.64
CA GLN A 187 10.23 -30.03 -4.55
C GLN A 187 8.92 -29.23 -4.44
N GLY A 188 7.87 -29.87 -3.95
CA GLY A 188 6.55 -29.24 -3.83
C GLY A 188 5.67 -29.40 -5.08
N PRO A 189 4.50 -28.74 -5.09
CA PRO A 189 3.53 -28.83 -6.18
C PRO A 189 3.97 -28.05 -7.42
N GLU A 190 3.40 -28.40 -8.58
CA GLU A 190 3.58 -27.62 -9.81
C GLU A 190 3.01 -26.20 -9.68
N PRO A 191 3.52 -25.20 -10.43
CA PRO A 191 3.15 -23.79 -10.31
C PRO A 191 1.65 -23.48 -10.47
N ASP A 192 0.93 -24.24 -11.26
CA ASP A 192 -0.50 -24.10 -11.54
C ASP A 192 -1.40 -24.93 -10.61
N THR A 193 -0.81 -25.68 -9.67
CA THR A 193 -1.57 -26.49 -8.71
C THR A 193 -2.32 -25.59 -7.75
N GLU A 194 -3.64 -25.85 -7.59
CA GLU A 194 -4.47 -25.16 -6.62
C GLU A 194 -4.16 -25.63 -5.20
N VAL A 195 -3.90 -24.69 -4.30
CA VAL A 195 -3.64 -24.92 -2.88
C VAL A 195 -4.55 -24.03 -2.03
N GLY A 196 -5.03 -24.58 -0.92
CA GLY A 196 -5.81 -23.80 0.06
C GLY A 196 -4.88 -22.98 0.95
N PHE A 197 -5.17 -21.70 1.09
CA PHE A 197 -4.44 -20.81 1.98
C PHE A 197 -5.47 -19.91 2.71
N HIS A 198 -5.64 -20.12 4.01
CA HIS A 198 -6.76 -19.57 4.78
C HIS A 198 -8.10 -20.02 4.18
N GLU A 199 -9.00 -19.06 3.98
CA GLU A 199 -10.30 -19.26 3.34
C GLU A 199 -10.25 -19.16 1.80
N TRP A 200 -9.07 -18.93 1.25
CA TRP A 200 -8.85 -18.73 -0.19
C TRP A 200 -8.20 -19.95 -0.86
N SER A 201 -8.38 -20.05 -2.15
CA SER A 201 -7.64 -20.98 -3.00
C SER A 201 -6.84 -20.20 -4.03
N PHE A 202 -5.56 -20.54 -4.16
CA PHE A 202 -4.64 -19.95 -5.12
C PHE A 202 -3.91 -21.05 -5.89
N SER A 203 -3.46 -20.76 -7.11
CA SER A 203 -2.36 -21.53 -7.68
C SER A 203 -1.10 -21.33 -6.83
N VAL A 204 -0.14 -22.25 -6.89
CA VAL A 204 1.16 -22.06 -6.21
C VAL A 204 1.77 -20.74 -6.59
N ASP A 205 1.83 -20.40 -7.88
CA ASP A 205 2.31 -19.10 -8.35
C ASP A 205 1.55 -17.92 -7.72
N GLY A 206 0.23 -18.00 -7.62
CA GLY A 206 -0.60 -17.00 -6.97
C GLY A 206 -0.28 -16.86 -5.48
N LEU A 207 -0.10 -17.98 -4.78
CA LEU A 207 0.30 -17.99 -3.37
C LEU A 207 1.67 -17.30 -3.17
N LEU A 208 2.66 -17.59 -4.03
CA LEU A 208 3.99 -16.96 -3.94
C LEU A 208 3.91 -15.44 -4.13
N ILE A 209 3.03 -14.96 -5.03
CA ILE A 209 2.81 -13.51 -5.22
C ILE A 209 2.14 -12.90 -3.97
N VAL A 210 1.14 -13.55 -3.39
CA VAL A 210 0.48 -13.11 -2.15
C VAL A 210 1.51 -13.02 -1.02
N ARG A 211 2.37 -14.02 -0.87
CA ARG A 211 3.42 -14.03 0.14
C ARG A 211 4.43 -12.89 -0.04
N ALA A 212 4.88 -12.68 -1.29
CA ALA A 212 5.78 -11.56 -1.61
C ALA A 212 5.15 -10.20 -1.30
N PHE A 213 3.87 -10.06 -1.62
CA PHE A 213 3.10 -8.84 -1.34
C PHE A 213 3.04 -8.56 0.17
N GLU A 214 2.75 -9.57 0.97
CA GLU A 214 2.69 -9.48 2.42
C GLU A 214 4.06 -9.12 3.03
N MET A 215 5.16 -9.73 2.55
CA MET A 215 6.51 -9.39 3.00
C MET A 215 6.87 -7.94 2.75
N TRP A 216 6.62 -7.44 1.53
CA TRP A 216 6.86 -6.03 1.22
C TRP A 216 6.06 -5.09 2.13
N THR A 217 4.78 -5.37 2.31
CA THR A 217 3.88 -4.55 3.13
C THR A 217 4.35 -4.50 4.58
N HIS A 218 4.72 -5.64 5.16
CA HIS A 218 5.24 -5.70 6.52
C HIS A 218 6.63 -5.09 6.65
N ALA A 219 7.47 -5.19 5.63
CA ALA A 219 8.73 -4.46 5.60
C ALA A 219 8.49 -2.93 5.65
N ASP A 220 7.45 -2.45 4.98
CA ASP A 220 7.05 -1.04 5.04
C ASP A 220 6.47 -0.65 6.41
N ASP A 221 5.71 -1.53 7.05
CA ASP A 221 5.24 -1.32 8.44
C ASP A 221 6.43 -1.20 9.41
N ILE A 222 7.46 -2.06 9.26
CA ILE A 222 8.70 -1.98 10.05
C ILE A 222 9.46 -0.67 9.76
N ARG A 223 9.56 -0.24 8.49
CA ARG A 223 10.21 1.02 8.12
C ARG A 223 9.50 2.21 8.77
N ARG A 224 8.17 2.25 8.71
CA ARG A 224 7.37 3.30 9.38
C ARG A 224 7.59 3.29 10.89
N ALA A 225 7.54 2.13 11.53
CA ALA A 225 7.75 1.99 12.97
C ALA A 225 9.13 2.46 13.41
N THR A 226 10.14 2.25 12.57
CA THR A 226 11.54 2.55 12.90
C THR A 226 12.04 3.87 12.32
N GLY A 227 11.20 4.61 11.58
CA GLY A 227 11.55 5.88 10.95
C GLY A 227 12.56 5.76 9.81
N ARG A 228 12.63 4.58 9.18
CA ARG A 228 13.48 4.33 8.01
C ARG A 228 12.81 4.76 6.72
N PRO A 229 13.59 5.10 5.67
CA PRO A 229 13.02 5.41 4.37
C PRO A 229 12.17 4.26 3.82
N MET A 230 11.06 4.59 3.18
CA MET A 230 10.24 3.62 2.45
C MET A 230 11.04 3.07 1.29
N TRP A 231 10.77 1.83 0.94
CA TRP A 231 11.42 1.15 -0.18
C TRP A 231 10.37 0.68 -1.19
N THR A 232 10.63 0.89 -2.45
CA THR A 232 9.75 0.50 -3.53
C THR A 232 10.34 -0.70 -4.26
N PRO A 233 9.59 -1.80 -4.43
CA PRO A 233 10.03 -2.94 -5.23
C PRO A 233 10.39 -2.57 -6.66
N SER A 234 11.16 -3.43 -7.33
CA SER A 234 11.51 -3.22 -8.72
C SER A 234 10.26 -3.07 -9.61
N PRO A 235 10.35 -2.38 -10.75
CA PRO A 235 9.23 -2.28 -11.68
C PRO A 235 8.67 -3.64 -12.12
N SER A 236 9.51 -4.66 -12.21
CA SER A 236 9.11 -6.03 -12.55
C SER A 236 8.33 -6.70 -11.43
N ASP A 237 8.71 -6.48 -10.18
CA ASP A 237 8.03 -7.00 -9.00
C ASP A 237 6.68 -6.30 -8.80
N LEU A 238 6.64 -4.96 -8.88
CA LEU A 238 5.39 -4.20 -8.85
C LEU A 238 4.42 -4.65 -9.96
N ARG A 239 4.96 -4.92 -11.15
CA ARG A 239 4.16 -5.43 -12.27
C ARG A 239 3.55 -6.79 -11.98
N ALA A 240 4.30 -7.72 -11.38
CA ALA A 240 3.80 -9.03 -11.00
C ALA A 240 2.69 -8.93 -9.95
N MET A 241 2.92 -8.18 -8.88
CA MET A 241 1.96 -7.97 -7.79
C MET A 241 0.69 -7.26 -8.26
N SER A 242 0.83 -6.15 -8.99
CA SER A 242 -0.32 -5.38 -9.47
C SER A 242 -1.15 -6.14 -10.50
N ALA A 243 -0.50 -6.86 -11.42
CA ALA A 243 -1.20 -7.68 -12.42
C ALA A 243 -1.98 -8.81 -11.77
N PHE A 244 -1.40 -9.50 -10.79
CA PHE A 244 -2.08 -10.53 -10.01
C PHE A 244 -3.30 -9.94 -9.28
N SER A 245 -3.12 -8.88 -8.51
CA SER A 245 -4.21 -8.24 -7.77
C SER A 245 -5.35 -7.78 -8.69
N VAL A 246 -5.04 -7.11 -9.80
CA VAL A 246 -6.08 -6.70 -10.76
C VAL A 246 -6.80 -7.91 -11.38
N SER A 247 -6.10 -9.03 -11.59
CA SER A 247 -6.69 -10.26 -12.14
C SER A 247 -7.72 -10.89 -11.22
N THR A 248 -7.65 -10.66 -9.91
CA THR A 248 -8.61 -11.18 -8.92
C THR A 248 -9.88 -10.33 -8.80
N LEU A 249 -9.85 -9.06 -9.21
CA LEU A 249 -11.00 -8.15 -9.07
C LEU A 249 -12.30 -8.68 -9.68
N PRO A 250 -12.34 -9.32 -10.87
CA PRO A 250 -13.58 -9.88 -11.39
C PRO A 250 -14.22 -10.91 -10.47
N SER A 251 -13.42 -11.78 -9.86
CA SER A 251 -13.91 -12.80 -8.92
C SER A 251 -14.43 -12.19 -7.63
N LEU A 252 -13.73 -11.18 -7.09
CA LEU A 252 -14.14 -10.45 -5.90
C LEU A 252 -15.42 -9.66 -6.15
N MET A 253 -15.55 -9.02 -7.29
CA MET A 253 -16.73 -8.27 -7.69
C MET A 253 -17.94 -9.15 -8.01
N ALA A 254 -17.75 -10.42 -8.36
CA ALA A 254 -18.86 -11.34 -8.67
C ALA A 254 -19.86 -11.49 -7.51
N GLY A 255 -19.40 -11.35 -6.27
CA GLY A 255 -20.23 -11.36 -5.07
C GLY A 255 -20.98 -10.04 -4.79
N VAL A 256 -20.53 -8.92 -5.38
CA VAL A 256 -21.03 -7.56 -5.10
C VAL A 256 -21.82 -7.00 -6.29
N ALA A 257 -21.28 -7.11 -7.49
CA ALA A 257 -21.88 -6.56 -8.72
C ALA A 257 -21.45 -7.41 -9.95
N PRO A 258 -22.04 -8.58 -10.16
CA PRO A 258 -21.58 -9.57 -11.14
C PRO A 258 -21.56 -9.06 -12.59
N ASP A 259 -22.45 -8.12 -12.94
CA ASP A 259 -22.57 -7.58 -14.30
C ASP A 259 -21.85 -6.21 -14.50
N ALA A 260 -21.15 -5.72 -13.49
CA ALA A 260 -20.66 -4.33 -13.50
C ALA A 260 -19.37 -4.14 -14.32
N LEU A 261 -18.60 -5.22 -14.57
CA LEU A 261 -17.24 -5.10 -15.11
C LEU A 261 -17.12 -5.25 -16.64
N HIS A 262 -18.23 -5.39 -17.37
CA HIS A 262 -18.17 -5.67 -18.80
C HIS A 262 -17.36 -4.71 -19.66
N ASN A 263 -17.13 -3.48 -19.20
CA ASN A 263 -16.31 -2.46 -19.87
C ASN A 263 -15.48 -1.64 -18.86
N ALA A 264 -14.95 -2.27 -17.82
CA ALA A 264 -14.11 -1.58 -16.87
C ALA A 264 -12.62 -1.73 -17.23
N ARG A 265 -11.86 -0.68 -16.97
CA ARG A 265 -10.41 -0.61 -17.18
C ARG A 265 -9.74 -0.03 -15.94
N VAL A 266 -8.64 -0.65 -15.54
CA VAL A 266 -7.74 -0.12 -14.52
C VAL A 266 -6.44 0.29 -15.20
N VAL A 267 -6.01 1.52 -14.98
CA VAL A 267 -4.75 2.08 -15.46
C VAL A 267 -3.91 2.41 -14.23
N LEU A 268 -2.87 1.64 -14.03
CA LEU A 268 -1.89 1.89 -12.98
C LEU A 268 -0.71 2.65 -13.59
N THR A 269 -0.49 3.87 -13.12
CA THR A 269 0.61 4.74 -13.58
C THR A 269 1.89 4.43 -12.80
N GLY A 270 3.02 4.99 -13.22
CA GLY A 270 4.31 4.75 -12.60
C GLY A 270 5.04 3.52 -13.15
N GLU A 271 6.28 3.33 -12.68
CA GLU A 271 7.12 2.20 -13.08
C GLU A 271 6.56 0.90 -12.51
N GLY A 272 6.39 -0.11 -13.35
CA GLY A 272 5.72 -1.37 -12.99
C GLY A 272 4.20 -1.34 -13.12
N GLY A 273 3.61 -0.19 -13.40
CA GLY A 273 2.19 -0.06 -13.69
C GLY A 273 1.78 -0.66 -15.04
N GLY A 274 0.54 -0.40 -15.45
CA GLY A 274 0.03 -0.86 -16.74
C GLY A 274 -1.46 -0.67 -16.91
N THR A 275 -1.97 -1.08 -18.06
CA THR A 275 -3.41 -1.00 -18.38
C THR A 275 -4.01 -2.40 -18.39
N PHE A 276 -5.07 -2.57 -17.62
CA PHE A 276 -5.77 -3.84 -17.44
C PHE A 276 -7.23 -3.66 -17.84
N ASN A 277 -7.75 -4.53 -18.69
CA ASN A 277 -9.17 -4.55 -19.03
C ASN A 277 -9.85 -5.61 -18.17
N LEU A 278 -10.89 -5.22 -17.46
CA LEU A 278 -11.74 -6.09 -16.67
C LEU A 278 -13.00 -6.43 -17.48
N GLY A 279 -13.32 -7.72 -17.62
CA GLY A 279 -14.50 -8.16 -18.35
C GLY A 279 -14.28 -8.42 -19.84
N ASP A 280 -15.26 -9.11 -20.44
CA ASP A 280 -15.24 -9.52 -21.85
C ASP A 280 -15.57 -8.34 -22.76
N ARG A 281 -14.71 -8.06 -23.74
CA ARG A 281 -14.91 -7.02 -24.77
C ARG A 281 -16.12 -7.23 -25.68
N ALA A 282 -16.88 -8.31 -25.49
CA ALA A 282 -17.88 -8.78 -26.46
C ALA A 282 -19.27 -8.14 -26.32
N THR A 283 -19.51 -7.29 -25.35
CA THR A 283 -20.81 -6.61 -25.21
C THR A 283 -20.71 -5.16 -25.66
N ASP A 284 -21.29 -4.85 -26.82
CA ASP A 284 -21.55 -3.49 -27.34
C ASP A 284 -22.58 -2.72 -26.47
N SER A 285 -22.60 -2.97 -25.17
CA SER A 285 -23.49 -2.21 -24.27
C SER A 285 -22.85 -0.86 -23.97
N PRO A 286 -23.50 0.26 -24.33
CA PRO A 286 -22.96 1.60 -24.07
C PRO A 286 -23.08 2.02 -22.59
N SER A 287 -23.56 1.14 -21.72
CA SER A 287 -23.79 1.45 -20.30
C SER A 287 -22.59 1.06 -19.46
N ARG A 288 -22.01 2.07 -18.85
CA ARG A 288 -20.97 2.05 -17.80
C ARG A 288 -19.57 1.65 -18.27
N GLN A 289 -18.96 2.52 -19.06
CA GLN A 289 -17.50 2.50 -19.18
C GLN A 289 -16.91 3.08 -17.90
N LEU A 290 -16.04 2.33 -17.24
CA LEU A 290 -15.20 2.82 -16.16
C LEU A 290 -13.75 2.76 -16.61
N THR A 291 -13.03 3.86 -16.47
CA THR A 291 -11.57 3.88 -16.46
C THR A 291 -11.14 4.43 -15.12
N LEU A 292 -10.56 3.57 -14.29
CA LEU A 292 -9.93 3.92 -13.01
C LEU A 292 -8.44 4.14 -13.25
N VAL A 293 -7.90 5.28 -12.81
CA VAL A 293 -6.48 5.62 -12.93
C VAL A 293 -5.92 5.98 -11.57
N THR A 294 -4.84 5.34 -11.15
CA THR A 294 -4.10 5.64 -9.92
C THR A 294 -2.63 5.24 -10.07
N ASP A 295 -1.77 5.63 -9.14
CA ASP A 295 -0.39 5.18 -9.10
C ASP A 295 -0.30 3.70 -8.69
N VAL A 296 0.68 2.97 -9.24
CA VAL A 296 0.83 1.52 -8.99
C VAL A 296 1.22 1.22 -7.54
N VAL A 297 2.05 2.06 -6.93
CA VAL A 297 2.49 1.86 -5.52
C VAL A 297 1.33 2.15 -4.58
N ASP A 298 0.61 3.25 -4.81
CA ASP A 298 -0.57 3.62 -4.02
C ASP A 298 -1.68 2.58 -4.14
N TYR A 299 -1.91 2.06 -5.35
CA TYR A 299 -2.83 0.94 -5.58
C TYR A 299 -2.41 -0.31 -4.78
N CYS A 300 -1.14 -0.68 -4.82
CA CYS A 300 -0.64 -1.81 -4.06
C CYS A 300 -0.77 -1.60 -2.54
N HIS A 301 -0.52 -0.40 -2.03
CA HIS A 301 -0.78 -0.07 -0.63
C HIS A 301 -2.28 -0.14 -0.28
N ARG A 302 -3.17 0.24 -1.22
CA ARG A 302 -4.62 0.04 -1.05
C ARG A 302 -4.98 -1.45 -0.98
N VAL A 303 -4.44 -2.27 -1.88
CA VAL A 303 -4.63 -3.73 -1.87
C VAL A 303 -4.19 -4.34 -0.54
N ALA A 304 -3.09 -3.86 0.01
CA ALA A 304 -2.56 -4.30 1.30
C ALA A 304 -3.30 -3.70 2.52
N GLY A 305 -4.36 -2.90 2.34
CA GLY A 305 -5.11 -2.29 3.42
C GLY A 305 -4.33 -1.20 4.19
N ARG A 306 -3.31 -0.58 3.55
CA ARG A 306 -2.49 0.48 4.16
C ARG A 306 -2.91 1.89 3.78
N VAL A 307 -3.81 2.01 2.81
CA VAL A 307 -4.43 3.27 2.37
C VAL A 307 -5.94 3.05 2.32
N GLU A 308 -6.70 3.91 2.99
CA GLU A 308 -8.15 3.88 2.91
C GLU A 308 -8.63 4.37 1.53
N PRO A 309 -9.80 3.92 1.03
CA PRO A 309 -10.30 4.34 -0.28
C PRO A 309 -10.46 5.85 -0.42
N GLU A 310 -10.78 6.55 0.68
CA GLU A 310 -10.95 8.00 0.74
C GLU A 310 -9.64 8.76 0.64
N ASP A 311 -8.53 8.14 1.07
CA ASP A 311 -7.19 8.72 1.09
C ASP A 311 -6.37 8.37 -0.18
N LEU A 312 -6.90 7.47 -1.02
CA LEU A 312 -6.24 7.10 -2.27
C LEU A 312 -6.44 8.19 -3.33
N ASP A 313 -5.35 8.69 -3.89
CA ASP A 313 -5.41 9.59 -5.05
C ASP A 313 -5.71 8.79 -6.33
N PHE A 314 -6.92 8.92 -6.83
CA PHE A 314 -7.34 8.28 -8.07
C PHE A 314 -8.23 9.19 -8.93
N THR A 315 -8.28 8.92 -10.21
CA THR A 315 -9.26 9.52 -11.11
C THR A 315 -10.12 8.42 -11.73
N ALA A 316 -11.40 8.73 -11.95
CA ALA A 316 -12.32 7.81 -12.61
C ALA A 316 -13.06 8.54 -13.74
N GLU A 317 -13.09 7.92 -14.93
CA GLU A 317 -13.97 8.30 -16.02
C GLU A 317 -15.10 7.27 -16.13
N GLY A 318 -16.34 7.72 -16.00
CA GLY A 318 -17.53 6.87 -16.00
C GLY A 318 -18.15 6.72 -14.62
N ASP A 319 -18.41 5.51 -14.19
CA ASP A 319 -19.12 5.19 -12.94
C ASP A 319 -18.20 5.30 -11.72
N LEU A 320 -18.27 6.42 -10.99
CA LEU A 320 -17.47 6.67 -9.80
C LEU A 320 -17.79 5.70 -8.64
N ASP A 321 -19.06 5.29 -8.50
CA ASP A 321 -19.45 4.36 -7.43
C ASP A 321 -18.88 2.96 -7.70
N LEU A 322 -18.84 2.54 -8.95
CA LEU A 322 -18.15 1.31 -9.35
C LEU A 322 -16.64 1.40 -9.11
N ALA A 323 -16.01 2.56 -9.36
CA ALA A 323 -14.59 2.76 -9.06
C ALA A 323 -14.29 2.56 -7.57
N ARG A 324 -15.11 3.14 -6.70
CA ARG A 324 -14.99 2.97 -5.24
C ARG A 324 -15.19 1.51 -4.83
N GLN A 325 -16.22 0.84 -5.34
CA GLN A 325 -16.46 -0.57 -5.06
C GLN A 325 -15.27 -1.46 -5.49
N LEU A 326 -14.65 -1.17 -6.64
CA LEU A 326 -13.43 -1.88 -7.07
C LEU A 326 -12.27 -1.68 -6.08
N LEU A 327 -12.10 -0.46 -5.60
CA LEU A 327 -11.06 -0.15 -4.62
C LEU A 327 -11.38 -0.75 -3.25
N ASP A 328 -12.64 -0.84 -2.86
CA ASP A 328 -13.06 -1.50 -1.62
C ASP A 328 -12.75 -3.00 -1.63
N VAL A 329 -13.14 -3.70 -2.70
CA VAL A 329 -12.88 -5.15 -2.80
C VAL A 329 -11.42 -5.48 -3.07
N ALA A 330 -10.61 -4.53 -3.56
CA ALA A 330 -9.20 -4.76 -3.84
C ALA A 330 -8.39 -5.19 -2.61
N SER A 331 -8.81 -4.79 -1.40
CA SER A 331 -8.16 -5.17 -0.14
C SER A 331 -8.75 -6.43 0.51
N ALA A 332 -9.53 -7.23 -0.21
CA ALA A 332 -10.16 -8.44 0.35
C ALA A 332 -9.15 -9.49 0.87
N PHE A 333 -7.91 -9.46 0.38
CA PHE A 333 -6.81 -10.32 0.84
C PHE A 333 -5.90 -9.67 1.88
N ALA A 334 -6.16 -8.41 2.26
CA ALA A 334 -5.43 -7.76 3.34
C ALA A 334 -5.90 -8.34 4.68
N VAL A 335 -5.01 -9.02 5.39
CA VAL A 335 -5.26 -9.65 6.69
C VAL A 335 -4.59 -8.82 7.78
#